data_0c81c0671873b0d8dcb556435675c883
#
_entry.id   0c81c0671873b0d8dcb556435675c883
#
_cell.length_a   1.000
_cell.length_b   1.000
_cell.length_c   1.000
_cell.angle_alpha   90.00
_cell.angle_beta   90.00
_cell.angle_gamma   90.00
#
_symmetry.space_group_name_H-M   'P 1'
#
loop_
_entity.id
_entity.type
_entity.pdbx_description
1 polymer ?
#
loop_
_entity_poly.entity_id
_entity_poly.type
_entity_poly.pdbx_seq_one_letter_code
_entity_poly.pdbx_strand_id
1 'polypeptide(L)'
;FRTSHEIQKIEKWDYADLKEMCNMDAVAAFRAHALNPEHPAMRGSHENGDVFFQHREACNTAYNELPAIVEKYMAKVNEKLGTNYDLFNYYGAEDAERVIVAMGSVNDVAEEVIDYLTAKGEKVGLVKVRLYRPWVSEAFLKVLPKTVKKVAVLDRTKEPGALGDPLYLDVATTLREAGLDTIVLTGGRYGL
;
A
#
# COMPACT_ATOMS: atom_id res chain seq x y z
N PHE A 1 9.43 8.29 -11.15
CA PHE A 1 10.42 8.91 -12.06
C PHE A 1 9.89 10.22 -12.65
N ARG A 2 8.65 10.27 -13.12
CA ARG A 2 8.03 11.47 -13.69
C ARG A 2 8.06 12.64 -12.70
N THR A 3 7.58 12.45 -11.48
CA THR A 3 7.47 13.49 -10.45
C THR A 3 8.83 13.94 -9.89
N SER A 4 9.91 13.19 -10.12
CA SER A 4 11.26 13.57 -9.67
C SER A 4 11.83 14.81 -10.37
N HIS A 5 11.21 15.24 -11.47
CA HIS A 5 11.61 16.41 -12.26
C HIS A 5 10.62 17.59 -12.11
N GLU A 6 9.61 17.44 -11.27
CA GLU A 6 8.63 18.48 -10.98
C GLU A 6 9.04 19.25 -9.72
N ILE A 7 8.84 20.57 -9.74
CA ILE A 7 9.07 21.41 -8.56
C ILE A 7 7.84 21.27 -7.66
N GLN A 8 8.04 20.74 -6.47
CA GLN A 8 6.98 20.54 -5.49
C GLN A 8 7.39 21.11 -4.13
N LYS A 9 6.40 21.59 -3.38
CA LYS A 9 6.60 21.90 -1.97
C LYS A 9 6.75 20.58 -1.20
N ILE A 10 7.81 20.47 -0.42
CA ILE A 10 8.06 19.32 0.46
C ILE A 10 8.22 19.78 1.90
N GLU A 11 7.82 18.95 2.83
CA GLU A 11 8.18 19.09 4.24
C GLU A 11 9.51 18.37 4.49
N LYS A 12 10.43 19.06 5.14
CA LYS A 12 11.74 18.50 5.49
C LYS A 12 11.87 18.42 6.99
N TRP A 13 12.15 17.22 7.48
CA TRP A 13 12.40 16.97 8.89
C TRP A 13 13.88 17.11 9.23
N ASP A 14 14.14 17.57 10.44
CA ASP A 14 15.49 17.61 10.99
C ASP A 14 15.85 16.29 11.72
N TYR A 15 17.06 16.22 12.27
CA TYR A 15 17.49 15.02 12.98
C TYR A 15 16.74 14.80 14.30
N ALA A 16 16.20 15.84 14.93
CA ALA A 16 15.41 15.68 16.15
C ALA A 16 14.08 14.99 15.82
N ASP A 17 13.41 15.43 14.74
CA ASP A 17 12.20 14.81 14.21
C ASP A 17 12.43 13.32 13.86
N LEU A 18 13.50 13.04 13.15
CA LEU A 18 13.84 11.67 12.75
C LEU A 18 14.14 10.78 13.96
N LYS A 19 14.75 11.32 14.99
CA LYS A 19 15.03 10.58 16.24
C LYS A 19 13.75 10.18 16.98
N GLU A 20 12.72 11.01 16.97
CA GLU A 20 11.42 10.67 17.55
C GLU A 20 10.75 9.49 16.82
N MET A 21 11.02 9.36 15.52
CA MET A 21 10.48 8.27 14.70
C MET A 21 11.29 6.97 14.81
N CYS A 22 12.55 7.04 15.22
CA CYS A 22 13.41 5.87 15.32
C CYS A 22 13.16 5.07 16.62
N ASN A 23 13.05 3.75 16.47
CA ASN A 23 13.16 2.83 17.60
C ASN A 23 14.65 2.54 17.85
N MET A 24 15.26 3.27 18.80
CA MET A 24 16.69 3.16 19.10
C MET A 24 17.09 1.81 19.69
N ASP A 25 16.17 1.11 20.36
CA ASP A 25 16.41 -0.25 20.86
C ASP A 25 16.53 -1.25 19.71
N ALA A 26 15.66 -1.12 18.70
CA ALA A 26 15.75 -1.92 17.48
C ALA A 26 17.06 -1.63 16.71
N VAL A 27 17.49 -0.37 16.66
CA VAL A 27 18.78 0.01 16.07
C VAL A 27 19.95 -0.62 16.83
N ALA A 28 19.93 -0.61 18.17
CA ALA A 28 20.95 -1.23 18.99
C ALA A 28 20.98 -2.76 18.80
N ALA A 29 19.81 -3.40 18.79
CA ALA A 29 19.67 -4.83 18.53
C ALA A 29 20.22 -5.21 17.14
N PHE A 30 19.90 -4.43 16.11
CA PHE A 30 20.45 -4.64 14.77
C PHE A 30 21.98 -4.51 14.73
N ARG A 31 22.54 -3.49 15.40
CA ARG A 31 23.98 -3.27 15.46
C ARG A 31 24.70 -4.37 16.24
N ALA A 32 24.07 -4.97 17.24
CA ALA A 32 24.62 -6.10 17.99
C ALA A 32 24.88 -7.35 17.11
N HIS A 33 24.21 -7.45 15.97
CA HIS A 33 24.45 -8.51 14.97
C HIS A 33 25.54 -8.18 13.95
N ALA A 34 26.29 -7.09 14.11
CA ALA A 34 27.43 -6.79 13.25
C ALA A 34 28.51 -7.88 13.37
N LEU A 35 29.34 -8.03 12.34
CA LEU A 35 30.45 -8.99 12.36
C LEU A 35 31.37 -8.68 13.54
N ASN A 36 31.43 -9.62 14.47
CA ASN A 36 32.26 -9.53 15.66
C ASN A 36 32.84 -10.92 15.98
N PRO A 37 34.16 -11.10 15.96
CA PRO A 37 34.78 -12.40 16.27
C PRO A 37 34.43 -12.93 17.66
N GLU A 38 34.24 -12.04 18.65
CA GLU A 38 33.87 -12.44 20.01
C GLU A 38 32.40 -12.90 20.13
N HIS A 39 31.53 -12.43 19.23
CA HIS A 39 30.11 -12.77 19.17
C HIS A 39 29.70 -13.03 17.73
N PRO A 40 30.09 -14.17 17.14
CA PRO A 40 29.83 -14.45 15.75
C PRO A 40 28.32 -14.61 15.48
N ALA A 41 27.84 -13.92 14.45
CA ALA A 41 26.49 -14.09 13.96
C ALA A 41 26.52 -14.49 12.48
N MET A 42 25.75 -15.51 12.11
CA MET A 42 25.61 -15.94 10.73
C MET A 42 24.39 -15.28 10.10
N ARG A 43 24.57 -14.75 8.89
CA ARG A 43 23.50 -14.18 8.07
C ARG A 43 23.67 -14.65 6.65
N GLY A 44 22.56 -15.09 6.09
CA GLY A 44 22.54 -15.61 4.74
C GLY A 44 23.28 -16.93 4.65
N SER A 45 22.65 -17.88 4.07
CA SER A 45 23.20 -19.18 3.78
C SER A 45 22.53 -19.75 2.55
N HIS A 46 23.10 -20.79 2.00
CA HIS A 46 22.42 -21.61 1.04
C HIS A 46 21.40 -22.48 1.76
N GLU A 47 20.14 -22.46 1.30
CA GLU A 47 19.07 -23.26 1.87
C GLU A 47 18.62 -24.32 0.84
N ASN A 48 18.72 -25.56 1.24
CA ASN A 48 18.22 -26.67 0.43
C ASN A 48 16.72 -26.86 0.63
N GLY A 49 16.10 -27.71 -0.19
CA GLY A 49 14.66 -27.97 -0.16
C GLY A 49 14.12 -28.58 1.14
N ASP A 50 14.99 -29.07 2.02
CA ASP A 50 14.67 -29.59 3.33
C ASP A 50 14.35 -28.49 4.38
N VAL A 51 14.90 -27.29 4.22
CA VAL A 51 14.71 -26.16 5.17
C VAL A 51 14.12 -24.91 4.53
N PHE A 52 14.18 -24.76 3.21
CA PHE A 52 13.75 -23.54 2.51
C PHE A 52 12.27 -23.23 2.72
N PHE A 53 11.40 -24.24 2.65
CA PHE A 53 9.97 -24.05 2.84
C PHE A 53 9.65 -23.48 4.23
N GLN A 54 10.23 -24.06 5.28
CA GLN A 54 10.00 -23.59 6.66
C GLN A 54 10.49 -22.18 6.87
N HIS A 55 11.64 -21.81 6.29
CA HIS A 55 12.15 -20.44 6.39
C HIS A 55 11.29 -19.44 5.61
N ARG A 56 10.74 -19.84 4.45
CA ARG A 56 9.80 -19.00 3.70
C ARG A 56 8.50 -18.78 4.47
N GLU A 57 7.96 -19.79 5.11
CA GLU A 57 6.76 -19.68 5.94
C GLU A 57 7.02 -18.88 7.23
N ALA A 58 8.20 -18.98 7.82
CA ALA A 58 8.56 -18.23 9.04
C ALA A 58 8.48 -16.70 8.85
N CYS A 59 8.62 -16.16 7.63
CA CYS A 59 8.48 -14.74 7.37
C CYS A 59 7.04 -14.23 7.53
N ASN A 60 6.03 -15.12 7.54
CA ASN A 60 4.63 -14.74 7.68
C ASN A 60 4.37 -13.98 9.00
N THR A 61 5.07 -14.32 10.09
CA THR A 61 4.95 -13.61 11.36
C THR A 61 5.25 -12.12 11.20
N ALA A 62 6.37 -11.78 10.53
CA ALA A 62 6.73 -10.39 10.27
C ALA A 62 5.72 -9.67 9.37
N TYR A 63 5.24 -10.35 8.33
CA TYR A 63 4.22 -9.78 7.45
C TYR A 63 2.87 -9.57 8.14
N ASN A 64 2.48 -10.44 9.06
CA ASN A 64 1.23 -10.30 9.82
C ASN A 64 1.27 -9.11 10.81
N GLU A 65 2.45 -8.80 11.36
CA GLU A 65 2.64 -7.68 12.27
C GLU A 65 2.82 -6.34 11.55
N LEU A 66 3.28 -6.34 10.31
CA LEU A 66 3.68 -5.15 9.58
C LEU A 66 2.54 -4.12 9.41
N PRO A 67 1.28 -4.48 9.10
CA PRO A 67 0.21 -3.49 8.94
C PRO A 67 0.04 -2.59 10.17
N ALA A 68 -0.03 -3.19 11.37
CA ALA A 68 -0.17 -2.44 12.62
C ALA A 68 1.03 -1.51 12.89
N ILE A 69 2.24 -1.96 12.52
CA ILE A 69 3.45 -1.13 12.63
C ILE A 69 3.35 0.07 11.67
N VAL A 70 2.93 -0.15 10.43
CA VAL A 70 2.78 0.91 9.43
C VAL A 70 1.71 1.90 9.85
N GLU A 71 0.54 1.46 10.28
CA GLU A 71 -0.53 2.34 10.80
C GLU A 71 -0.04 3.21 11.96
N LYS A 72 0.70 2.63 12.90
CA LYS A 72 1.29 3.37 14.03
C LYS A 72 2.21 4.49 13.55
N TYR A 73 3.06 4.24 12.56
CA TYR A 73 3.95 5.28 12.04
C TYR A 73 3.24 6.28 11.14
N MET A 74 2.24 5.85 10.36
CA MET A 74 1.37 6.77 9.62
C MET A 74 0.66 7.73 10.57
N ALA A 75 0.14 7.25 11.70
CA ALA A 75 -0.49 8.10 12.71
C ALA A 75 0.47 9.16 13.26
N LYS A 76 1.72 8.80 13.55
CA LYS A 76 2.75 9.77 13.99
C LYS A 76 3.06 10.82 12.91
N VAL A 77 3.13 10.40 11.64
CA VAL A 77 3.32 11.32 10.52
C VAL A 77 2.13 12.26 10.39
N ASN A 78 0.91 11.73 10.49
CA ASN A 78 -0.31 12.52 10.41
C ASN A 78 -0.38 13.58 11.52
N GLU A 79 -0.03 13.21 12.74
CA GLU A 79 0.03 14.16 13.87
C GLU A 79 1.04 15.29 13.61
N LYS A 80 2.19 14.96 13.06
CA LYS A 80 3.28 15.92 12.83
C LYS A 80 3.04 16.85 11.63
N LEU A 81 2.42 16.35 10.57
CA LEU A 81 2.25 17.07 9.30
C LEU A 81 0.81 17.53 9.05
N GLY A 82 -0.17 17.13 9.87
CA GLY A 82 -1.58 17.40 9.61
C GLY A 82 -2.12 16.65 8.39
N THR A 83 -1.56 15.49 8.07
CA THR A 83 -1.99 14.62 6.98
C THR A 83 -2.99 13.57 7.46
N ASN A 84 -3.52 12.76 6.54
CA ASN A 84 -4.46 11.68 6.84
C ASN A 84 -4.05 10.39 6.10
N TYR A 85 -2.84 9.92 6.34
CA TYR A 85 -2.36 8.66 5.76
C TYR A 85 -2.92 7.46 6.50
N ASP A 86 -3.37 6.47 5.74
CA ASP A 86 -3.82 5.16 6.22
C ASP A 86 -3.35 4.09 5.21
N LEU A 87 -3.51 2.81 5.50
CA LEU A 87 -3.14 1.71 4.58
C LEU A 87 -3.83 1.87 3.22
N PHE A 88 -5.08 2.31 3.24
CA PHE A 88 -5.88 2.72 2.10
C PHE A 88 -6.60 4.01 2.42
N ASN A 89 -6.61 4.96 1.51
CA ASN A 89 -7.42 6.16 1.64
C ASN A 89 -8.48 6.21 0.55
N TYR A 90 -9.69 6.58 0.93
CA TYR A 90 -10.76 6.87 -0.01
C TYR A 90 -10.82 8.36 -0.31
N TYR A 91 -11.15 8.70 -1.56
CA TYR A 91 -11.39 10.07 -2.01
C TYR A 91 -12.53 10.11 -3.02
N GLY A 92 -13.50 11.03 -2.87
CA GLY A 92 -14.61 11.25 -3.78
C GLY A 92 -15.98 11.16 -3.12
N ALA A 93 -17.02 10.89 -3.90
CA ALA A 93 -18.39 10.84 -3.43
C ALA A 93 -18.61 9.69 -2.42
N GLU A 94 -19.27 9.98 -1.29
CA GLU A 94 -19.58 8.96 -0.26
C GLU A 94 -20.48 7.83 -0.79
N ASP A 95 -21.33 8.16 -1.77
CA ASP A 95 -22.24 7.25 -2.44
C ASP A 95 -21.75 6.83 -3.84
N ALA A 96 -20.43 6.79 -4.05
CA ALA A 96 -19.84 6.43 -5.33
C ALA A 96 -20.31 5.04 -5.80
N GLU A 97 -20.72 4.99 -7.06
CA GLU A 97 -21.06 3.75 -7.77
C GLU A 97 -19.93 3.21 -8.63
N ARG A 98 -18.95 4.07 -8.93
CA ARG A 98 -17.77 3.74 -9.74
C ARG A 98 -16.53 4.20 -9.01
N VAL A 99 -15.60 3.28 -8.79
CA VAL A 99 -14.38 3.54 -8.03
C VAL A 99 -13.17 3.11 -8.83
N ILE A 100 -12.15 3.95 -8.84
CA ILE A 100 -10.80 3.60 -9.32
C ILE A 100 -9.97 3.15 -8.11
N VAL A 101 -9.17 2.11 -8.28
CA VAL A 101 -8.15 1.66 -7.32
C VAL A 101 -6.79 1.84 -7.97
N ALA A 102 -5.92 2.60 -7.33
CA ALA A 102 -4.59 2.87 -7.87
C ALA A 102 -3.56 3.13 -6.77
N MET A 103 -2.27 3.09 -7.12
CA MET A 103 -1.17 3.44 -6.23
C MET A 103 -0.15 4.34 -6.93
N GLY A 104 0.58 5.12 -6.13
CA GLY A 104 1.63 6.02 -6.61
C GLY A 104 1.11 7.34 -7.17
N SER A 105 1.92 8.00 -8.00
CA SER A 105 1.70 9.38 -8.45
C SER A 105 0.48 9.62 -9.32
N VAL A 106 -0.15 8.57 -9.87
CA VAL A 106 -1.39 8.71 -10.62
C VAL A 106 -2.55 9.19 -9.74
N ASN A 107 -2.46 8.96 -8.42
CA ASN A 107 -3.51 9.36 -7.49
C ASN A 107 -3.72 10.88 -7.49
N ASP A 108 -2.67 11.68 -7.61
CA ASP A 108 -2.76 13.15 -7.61
C ASP A 108 -3.61 13.64 -8.79
N VAL A 109 -3.34 13.11 -9.98
CA VAL A 109 -4.13 13.42 -11.18
C VAL A 109 -5.55 12.86 -11.09
N ALA A 110 -5.71 11.68 -10.47
CA ALA A 110 -7.03 11.05 -10.30
C ALA A 110 -7.93 11.87 -9.38
N GLU A 111 -7.39 12.48 -8.31
CA GLU A 111 -8.15 13.37 -7.42
C GLU A 111 -8.74 14.56 -8.19
N GLU A 112 -7.95 15.24 -9.02
CA GLU A 112 -8.40 16.33 -9.88
C GLU A 112 -9.58 15.90 -10.78
N VAL A 113 -9.49 14.71 -11.36
CA VAL A 113 -10.55 14.16 -12.22
C VAL A 113 -11.80 13.81 -11.41
N ILE A 114 -11.64 13.24 -10.21
CA ILE A 114 -12.74 12.92 -9.30
C ILE A 114 -13.48 14.20 -8.90
N ASP A 115 -12.77 15.25 -8.53
CA ASP A 115 -13.35 16.56 -8.19
C ASP A 115 -14.16 17.12 -9.34
N TYR A 116 -13.58 17.13 -10.54
CA TYR A 116 -14.25 17.61 -11.73
C TYR A 116 -15.54 16.83 -12.05
N LEU A 117 -15.52 15.51 -11.94
CA LEU A 117 -16.67 14.65 -12.21
C LEU A 117 -17.74 14.76 -11.11
N THR A 118 -17.33 14.81 -9.85
CA THR A 118 -18.23 14.97 -8.70
C THR A 118 -18.95 16.31 -8.75
N ALA A 119 -18.26 17.39 -9.15
CA ALA A 119 -18.86 18.69 -9.36
C ALA A 119 -19.94 18.69 -10.46
N LYS A 120 -19.92 17.69 -11.34
CA LYS A 120 -20.96 17.46 -12.37
C LYS A 120 -22.06 16.50 -11.92
N GLY A 121 -22.05 16.07 -10.66
CA GLY A 121 -23.04 15.15 -10.11
C GLY A 121 -22.73 13.67 -10.37
N GLU A 122 -21.54 13.33 -10.86
CA GLU A 122 -21.14 11.95 -11.09
C GLU A 122 -20.74 11.27 -9.76
N LYS A 123 -21.22 10.04 -9.55
CA LYS A 123 -20.96 9.24 -8.35
C LYS A 123 -19.67 8.41 -8.54
N VAL A 124 -18.55 9.07 -8.38
CA VAL A 124 -17.22 8.49 -8.61
C VAL A 124 -16.31 8.65 -7.39
N GLY A 125 -15.36 7.73 -7.27
CA GLY A 125 -14.39 7.75 -6.19
C GLY A 125 -13.08 7.07 -6.55
N LEU A 126 -12.11 7.23 -5.68
CA LEU A 126 -10.75 6.71 -5.79
C LEU A 126 -10.36 6.04 -4.47
N VAL A 127 -9.85 4.82 -4.53
CA VAL A 127 -9.12 4.19 -3.44
C VAL A 127 -7.63 4.29 -3.74
N LYS A 128 -6.91 4.99 -2.87
CA LYS A 128 -5.45 5.14 -2.91
C LYS A 128 -4.80 4.04 -2.08
N VAL A 129 -4.06 3.15 -2.72
CA VAL A 129 -3.31 2.09 -2.04
C VAL A 129 -1.97 2.66 -1.56
N ARG A 130 -1.75 2.68 -0.25
CA ARG A 130 -0.50 3.14 0.35
C ARG A 130 0.35 1.99 0.89
N LEU A 131 -0.25 0.98 1.51
CA LEU A 131 0.42 -0.28 1.82
C LEU A 131 -0.04 -1.36 0.83
N TYR A 132 0.84 -1.73 -0.09
CA TYR A 132 0.54 -2.75 -1.09
C TYR A 132 0.90 -4.17 -0.61
N ARG A 133 1.97 -4.32 0.13
CA ARG A 133 2.41 -5.59 0.72
C ARG A 133 2.81 -5.44 2.19
N PRO A 134 2.26 -6.24 3.09
CA PRO A 134 1.20 -7.23 2.83
C PRO A 134 -0.12 -6.57 2.43
N TRP A 135 -0.91 -7.25 1.59
CA TRP A 135 -2.26 -6.80 1.27
C TRP A 135 -3.21 -7.08 2.45
N VAL A 136 -3.99 -6.07 2.84
CA VAL A 136 -4.93 -6.17 3.96
C VAL A 136 -6.36 -6.01 3.44
N SER A 137 -6.99 -7.15 3.09
CA SER A 137 -8.33 -7.19 2.49
C SER A 137 -9.38 -6.46 3.32
N GLU A 138 -9.37 -6.64 4.64
CA GLU A 138 -10.33 -5.98 5.54
C GLU A 138 -10.21 -4.45 5.51
N ALA A 139 -8.98 -3.93 5.51
CA ALA A 139 -8.73 -2.49 5.45
C ALA A 139 -9.16 -1.91 4.09
N PHE A 140 -8.94 -2.63 2.99
CA PHE A 140 -9.42 -2.25 1.67
C PHE A 140 -10.95 -2.21 1.61
N LEU A 141 -11.63 -3.26 2.09
CA LEU A 141 -13.09 -3.34 2.09
C LEU A 141 -13.74 -2.27 2.97
N LYS A 142 -13.08 -1.89 4.06
CA LYS A 142 -13.55 -0.85 4.98
C LYS A 142 -13.67 0.53 4.32
N VAL A 143 -12.77 0.85 3.39
CA VAL A 143 -12.77 2.15 2.70
C VAL A 143 -13.62 2.16 1.43
N LEU A 144 -14.03 0.99 0.94
CA LEU A 144 -14.82 0.89 -0.28
C LEU A 144 -16.29 1.30 0.00
N PRO A 145 -16.88 2.26 -0.75
CA PRO A 145 -18.27 2.63 -0.59
C PRO A 145 -19.22 1.44 -0.76
N LYS A 146 -20.22 1.32 0.10
CA LYS A 146 -21.21 0.24 0.02
C LYS A 146 -22.10 0.29 -1.23
N THR A 147 -22.14 1.44 -1.89
CA THR A 147 -22.91 1.71 -3.12
C THR A 147 -22.16 1.32 -4.39
N VAL A 148 -20.92 0.87 -4.29
CA VAL A 148 -20.07 0.58 -5.44
C VAL A 148 -20.65 -0.56 -6.28
N LYS A 149 -20.69 -0.32 -7.60
CA LYS A 149 -21.17 -1.27 -8.63
C LYS A 149 -20.04 -1.65 -9.60
N LYS A 150 -19.09 -0.75 -9.79
CA LYS A 150 -17.99 -0.93 -10.75
C LYS A 150 -16.68 -0.48 -10.13
N VAL A 151 -15.66 -1.32 -10.28
CA VAL A 151 -14.29 -1.03 -9.84
C VAL A 151 -13.34 -1.16 -11.03
N ALA A 152 -12.54 -0.13 -11.25
CA ALA A 152 -11.44 -0.15 -12.20
C ALA A 152 -10.11 -0.14 -11.46
N VAL A 153 -9.28 -1.14 -11.67
CA VAL A 153 -7.96 -1.22 -11.03
C VAL A 153 -6.88 -0.83 -12.04
N LEU A 154 -6.04 0.12 -11.65
CA LEU A 154 -4.97 0.63 -12.51
C LEU A 154 -3.61 0.15 -12.01
N ASP A 155 -2.97 -0.66 -12.83
CA ASP A 155 -1.58 -1.13 -12.62
C ASP A 155 -0.60 -0.35 -13.49
N ARG A 156 0.56 0.02 -12.92
CA ARG A 156 1.68 0.59 -13.68
C ARG A 156 2.72 -0.49 -13.99
N THR A 157 2.27 -1.66 -14.31
CA THR A 157 3.09 -2.81 -14.68
C THR A 157 2.34 -3.66 -15.69
N LYS A 158 3.06 -4.57 -16.31
CA LYS A 158 2.49 -5.62 -17.14
C LYS A 158 3.06 -6.96 -16.70
N GLU A 159 2.17 -7.88 -16.37
CA GLU A 159 2.55 -9.27 -16.14
C GLU A 159 2.29 -10.10 -17.42
N PRO A 160 3.32 -10.38 -18.25
CA PRO A 160 3.11 -11.06 -19.51
C PRO A 160 2.52 -12.46 -19.32
N GLY A 161 1.41 -12.73 -20.02
CA GLY A 161 0.72 -14.01 -19.98
C GLY A 161 -0.19 -14.24 -18.77
N ALA A 162 -0.23 -13.34 -17.78
CA ALA A 162 -1.19 -13.41 -16.67
C ALA A 162 -2.58 -12.95 -17.08
N LEU A 163 -3.60 -13.46 -16.39
CA LEU A 163 -5.00 -13.04 -16.57
C LEU A 163 -5.25 -11.60 -16.09
N GLY A 164 -4.42 -11.09 -15.18
CA GLY A 164 -4.48 -9.75 -14.66
C GLY A 164 -3.13 -9.31 -14.11
N ASP A 165 -2.98 -8.03 -13.89
CA ASP A 165 -1.79 -7.45 -13.28
C ASP A 165 -1.87 -7.54 -11.74
N PRO A 166 -0.77 -7.38 -10.99
CA PRO A 166 -0.73 -7.74 -9.58
C PRO A 166 -1.78 -7.08 -8.69
N LEU A 167 -1.99 -5.76 -8.80
CA LEU A 167 -3.00 -5.07 -7.98
C LEU A 167 -4.42 -5.52 -8.35
N TYR A 168 -4.69 -5.70 -9.65
CA TYR A 168 -5.98 -6.22 -10.11
C TYR A 168 -6.28 -7.59 -9.51
N LEU A 169 -5.31 -8.49 -9.47
CA LEU A 169 -5.49 -9.84 -8.91
C LEU A 169 -5.78 -9.80 -7.40
N ASP A 170 -5.11 -8.94 -6.64
CA ASP A 170 -5.38 -8.79 -5.20
C ASP A 170 -6.80 -8.26 -4.95
N VAL A 171 -7.22 -7.24 -5.70
CA VAL A 171 -8.59 -6.70 -5.60
C VAL A 171 -9.63 -7.74 -6.03
N ALA A 172 -9.39 -8.46 -7.12
CA ALA A 172 -10.29 -9.50 -7.61
C ALA A 172 -10.49 -10.60 -6.56
N THR A 173 -9.39 -11.07 -5.96
CA THR A 173 -9.42 -12.08 -4.89
C THR A 173 -10.19 -11.56 -3.68
N THR A 174 -9.89 -10.34 -3.24
CA THR A 174 -10.56 -9.72 -2.08
C THR A 174 -12.07 -9.58 -2.29
N LEU A 175 -12.51 -9.10 -3.44
CA LEU A 175 -13.94 -8.96 -3.73
C LEU A 175 -14.63 -10.33 -3.80
N ARG A 176 -13.96 -11.32 -4.38
CA ARG A 176 -14.48 -12.69 -4.46
C ARG A 176 -14.63 -13.33 -3.08
N GLU A 177 -13.61 -13.25 -2.23
CA GLU A 177 -13.63 -13.80 -0.87
C GLU A 177 -14.65 -13.09 0.03
N ALA A 178 -14.91 -11.81 -0.22
CA ALA A 178 -15.94 -11.03 0.47
C ALA A 178 -17.37 -11.29 -0.05
N GLY A 179 -17.56 -12.14 -1.07
CA GLY A 179 -18.86 -12.41 -1.67
C GLY A 179 -19.47 -11.22 -2.45
N LEU A 180 -18.63 -10.29 -2.90
CA LEU A 180 -19.03 -9.09 -3.65
C LEU A 180 -19.04 -9.34 -5.18
N ASP A 181 -19.54 -10.48 -5.59
CA ASP A 181 -19.51 -10.98 -6.98
C ASP A 181 -20.34 -10.14 -7.97
N THR A 182 -21.22 -9.28 -7.47
CA THR A 182 -22.04 -8.39 -8.31
C THR A 182 -21.30 -7.15 -8.78
N ILE A 183 -20.15 -6.85 -8.20
CA ILE A 183 -19.32 -5.72 -8.61
C ILE A 183 -18.61 -6.05 -9.92
N VAL A 184 -18.83 -5.21 -10.93
CA VAL A 184 -18.10 -5.32 -12.20
C VAL A 184 -16.66 -4.83 -12.01
N LEU A 185 -15.71 -5.74 -12.16
CA LEU A 185 -14.29 -5.44 -12.01
C LEU A 185 -13.58 -5.38 -13.37
N THR A 186 -12.79 -4.32 -13.59
CA THR A 186 -12.00 -4.13 -14.81
C THR A 186 -10.56 -3.76 -14.45
N GLY A 187 -9.59 -4.41 -15.08
CA GLY A 187 -8.17 -4.05 -14.98
C GLY A 187 -7.77 -3.07 -16.09
N GLY A 188 -6.86 -2.18 -15.80
CA GLY A 188 -6.24 -1.26 -16.75
C GLY A 188 -4.77 -1.04 -16.45
N ARG A 189 -4.00 -0.65 -17.46
CA ARG A 189 -2.58 -0.33 -17.35
C ARG A 189 -2.32 1.09 -17.79
N TYR A 190 -1.33 1.72 -17.17
CA TYR A 190 -0.93 3.07 -17.53
C TYR A 190 0.59 3.25 -17.34
N GLY A 191 1.18 4.23 -18.04
CA GLY A 191 2.53 4.73 -17.78
C GLY A 191 3.66 3.70 -17.89
N LEU A 192 3.51 2.73 -18.75
CA LEU A 192 4.54 1.71 -19.04
C LEU A 192 5.67 2.28 -19.88
#